data_95e75b4097f438176a9f2824bfef96c9
#
_entry.id   95e75b4097f438176a9f2824bfef96c9
#
_cell.length_a   1.000
_cell.length_b   1.000
_cell.length_c   1.000
_cell.angle_alpha   90.00
_cell.angle_beta   90.00
_cell.angle_gamma   90.00
#
_symmetry.space_group_name_H-M   'P 1'
#
loop_
_entity.id
_entity.type
_entity.pdbx_description
1 polymer ?
#
loop_
_entity_poly.entity_id
_entity_poly.type
_entity_poly.pdbx_seq_one_letter_code
_entity_poly.pdbx_strand_id
1 'polypeptide(L)'
;MSFKSVFTVNGENYNVQHVSYDLSQETDATGRPSAITRGGRIRMTVESTGKTELFEWMVNNFERKDGTITFYKRDTDSKLKTLEFKEGYLVKFEESFDYENKNPMVITFTISAREISMGNAKHVNEWV
;
A
#
# COMPACT_ATOMS: atom_id res chain seq x y z
N MET A 1 -3.23 22.86 -3.28
CA MET A 1 -3.91 21.67 -3.82
C MET A 1 -3.05 20.44 -3.67
N SER A 2 -3.64 19.40 -3.23
CA SER A 2 -2.94 18.15 -3.01
C SER A 2 -3.21 17.17 -4.15
N PHE A 3 -2.28 16.25 -4.34
CA PHE A 3 -2.51 15.11 -5.22
C PHE A 3 -3.59 14.22 -4.60
N LYS A 4 -4.28 13.51 -5.45
CA LYS A 4 -5.29 12.55 -5.03
C LYS A 4 -4.72 11.13 -5.20
N SER A 5 -5.01 10.25 -4.26
CA SER A 5 -4.63 8.86 -4.37
C SER A 5 -5.77 7.97 -3.89
N VAL A 6 -5.99 6.87 -4.61
CA VAL A 6 -7.06 5.93 -4.31
C VAL A 6 -6.47 4.53 -4.22
N PHE A 7 -6.81 3.84 -3.13
CA PHE A 7 -6.46 2.44 -2.93
C PHE A 7 -7.69 1.59 -3.29
N THR A 8 -7.48 0.64 -4.18
CA THR A 8 -8.55 -0.26 -4.63
C THR A 8 -8.16 -1.69 -4.31
N VAL A 9 -9.00 -2.37 -3.57
CA VAL A 9 -8.81 -3.78 -3.24
C VAL A 9 -10.18 -4.45 -3.24
N ASN A 10 -10.26 -5.60 -3.90
CA ASN A 10 -11.48 -6.40 -3.95
C ASN A 10 -12.71 -5.61 -4.42
N GLY A 11 -12.51 -4.69 -5.38
CA GLY A 11 -13.57 -3.85 -5.92
C GLY A 11 -13.96 -2.66 -5.06
N GLU A 12 -13.33 -2.46 -3.90
CA GLU A 12 -13.62 -1.37 -3.00
C GLU A 12 -12.55 -0.29 -3.09
N ASN A 13 -12.98 0.96 -3.05
CA ASN A 13 -12.09 2.12 -3.15
C ASN A 13 -11.98 2.83 -1.81
N TYR A 14 -10.78 3.25 -1.48
CA TYR A 14 -10.49 4.01 -0.25
C TYR A 14 -9.69 5.25 -0.62
N ASN A 15 -10.03 6.38 0.00
CA ASN A 15 -9.27 7.61 -0.18
C ASN A 15 -8.00 7.53 0.66
N VAL A 16 -6.86 7.70 0.02
CA VAL A 16 -5.55 7.58 0.67
C VAL A 16 -5.10 8.94 1.17
N GLN A 17 -4.73 9.01 2.46
CA GLN A 17 -4.15 10.20 3.06
C GLN A 17 -2.64 10.15 3.05
N HIS A 18 -2.09 8.95 3.18
CA HIS A 18 -0.64 8.75 3.20
C HIS A 18 -0.34 7.36 2.69
N VAL A 19 0.68 7.24 1.85
CA VAL A 19 1.18 5.95 1.41
C VAL A 19 2.69 6.05 1.22
N SER A 20 3.38 5.01 1.67
CA SER A 20 4.80 4.88 1.45
C SER A 20 5.14 3.43 1.13
N TYR A 21 6.10 3.27 0.25
CA TYR A 21 6.67 1.98 -0.07
C TYR A 21 8.11 2.22 -0.47
N ASP A 22 8.93 1.22 -0.29
CA ASP A 22 10.34 1.36 -0.65
C ASP A 22 10.88 0.07 -1.23
N LEU A 23 11.95 0.23 -1.96
CA LEU A 23 12.78 -0.86 -2.44
C LEU A 23 14.20 -0.56 -1.98
N SER A 24 14.89 -1.56 -1.53
CA SER A 24 16.25 -1.37 -1.06
C SER A 24 17.12 -2.55 -1.47
N GLN A 25 18.41 -2.29 -1.47
CA GLN A 25 19.39 -3.30 -1.80
C GLN A 25 20.58 -3.12 -0.85
N GLU A 26 20.94 -4.18 -0.16
CA GLU A 26 22.07 -4.11 0.77
C GLU A 26 23.36 -3.90 0.02
N THR A 27 24.28 -3.17 0.64
CA THR A 27 25.59 -2.90 0.05
C THR A 27 26.70 -3.40 0.97
N ASP A 28 27.85 -3.70 0.36
CA ASP A 28 29.04 -4.06 1.11
C ASP A 28 29.83 -2.79 1.51
N ALA A 29 30.99 -2.98 2.10
CA ALA A 29 31.80 -1.86 2.60
C ALA A 29 32.28 -0.90 1.49
N THR A 30 32.29 -1.34 0.23
CA THR A 30 32.68 -0.52 -0.90
C THR A 30 31.52 0.18 -1.59
N GLY A 31 30.29 -0.06 -1.11
CA GLY A 31 29.08 0.52 -1.70
C GLY A 31 28.48 -0.29 -2.82
N ARG A 32 28.98 -1.48 -3.10
CA ARG A 32 28.43 -2.35 -4.11
C ARG A 32 27.24 -3.13 -3.55
N PRO A 33 26.20 -3.37 -4.37
CA PRO A 33 25.10 -4.23 -3.92
C PRO A 33 25.62 -5.62 -3.53
N SER A 34 25.24 -6.08 -2.34
CA SER A 34 25.67 -7.36 -1.81
C SER A 34 24.52 -8.36 -1.70
N ALA A 35 23.32 -7.95 -2.05
CA ALA A 35 22.14 -8.78 -1.99
C ALA A 35 21.16 -8.38 -3.09
N ILE A 36 20.11 -9.17 -3.27
CA ILE A 36 19.05 -8.84 -4.22
C ILE A 36 18.19 -7.68 -3.67
N THR A 37 17.46 -7.04 -4.57
CA THR A 37 16.53 -5.98 -4.17
C THR A 37 15.46 -6.55 -3.24
N ARG A 38 15.18 -5.82 -2.17
CA ARG A 38 14.15 -6.17 -1.20
C ARG A 38 13.06 -5.12 -1.21
N GLY A 39 11.83 -5.55 -0.99
CA GLY A 39 10.69 -4.65 -0.96
C GLY A 39 9.40 -5.44 -0.78
N GLY A 40 8.30 -4.82 -1.20
CA GLY A 40 7.00 -5.46 -1.12
C GLY A 40 6.16 -5.01 0.08
N ARG A 41 6.70 -4.16 0.94
CA ARG A 41 5.94 -3.59 2.04
C ARG A 41 5.38 -2.25 1.64
N ILE A 42 4.08 -2.08 1.87
CA ILE A 42 3.36 -0.85 1.57
C ILE A 42 2.66 -0.42 2.85
N ARG A 43 2.98 0.76 3.34
CA ARG A 43 2.34 1.32 4.51
C ARG A 43 1.42 2.44 4.09
N MET A 44 0.20 2.44 4.61
CA MET A 44 -0.83 3.33 4.11
C MET A 44 -1.76 3.80 5.22
N THR A 45 -2.24 5.04 5.09
CA THR A 45 -3.31 5.56 5.92
C THR A 45 -4.44 5.96 4.98
N VAL A 46 -5.63 5.43 5.23
CA VAL A 46 -6.82 5.73 4.44
C VAL A 46 -7.94 6.24 5.33
N GLU A 47 -8.88 6.95 4.72
CA GLU A 47 -10.10 7.34 5.43
C GLU A 47 -10.92 6.10 5.70
N SER A 48 -11.44 5.99 6.92
CA SER A 48 -12.30 4.88 7.27
C SER A 48 -13.67 5.05 6.61
N THR A 49 -14.24 3.94 6.22
CA THR A 49 -15.60 3.90 5.66
C THR A 49 -16.46 3.05 6.57
N GLY A 50 -17.73 2.89 6.21
CA GLY A 50 -18.59 1.99 6.97
C GLY A 50 -18.33 0.51 6.77
N LYS A 51 -17.33 0.19 5.93
CA LYS A 51 -17.01 -1.19 5.59
C LYS A 51 -15.97 -1.76 6.54
N THR A 52 -16.06 -3.06 6.79
CA THR A 52 -15.17 -3.75 7.71
C THR A 52 -14.19 -4.69 6.98
N GLU A 53 -14.06 -4.51 5.67
CA GLU A 53 -13.30 -5.41 4.82
C GLU A 53 -11.82 -5.52 5.21
N LEU A 54 -11.20 -4.37 5.54
CA LEU A 54 -9.79 -4.38 5.92
C LEU A 54 -9.58 -5.07 7.26
N PHE A 55 -10.51 -4.88 8.19
CA PHE A 55 -10.47 -5.56 9.47
C PHE A 55 -10.63 -7.08 9.28
N GLU A 56 -11.58 -7.47 8.42
CA GLU A 56 -11.80 -8.89 8.13
C GLU A 56 -10.58 -9.54 7.49
N TRP A 57 -9.92 -8.82 6.60
CA TRP A 57 -8.68 -9.30 5.98
C TRP A 57 -7.60 -9.54 7.05
N MET A 58 -7.45 -8.61 7.97
CA MET A 58 -6.43 -8.73 9.01
C MET A 58 -6.65 -9.95 9.92
N VAL A 59 -7.90 -10.20 10.31
CA VAL A 59 -8.18 -11.31 11.23
C VAL A 59 -8.23 -12.66 10.54
N ASN A 60 -8.29 -12.70 9.24
CA ASN A 60 -8.25 -13.94 8.48
C ASN A 60 -6.80 -14.29 8.18
N ASN A 61 -6.22 -15.17 8.99
CA ASN A 61 -4.81 -15.52 8.91
C ASN A 61 -4.43 -16.00 7.50
N PHE A 62 -3.33 -15.43 6.98
CA PHE A 62 -2.75 -15.83 5.70
C PHE A 62 -3.63 -15.55 4.48
N GLU A 63 -4.66 -14.73 4.61
CA GLU A 63 -5.45 -14.32 3.45
C GLU A 63 -4.64 -13.35 2.59
N ARG A 64 -4.60 -13.61 1.30
CA ARG A 64 -3.89 -12.79 0.32
C ARG A 64 -4.87 -12.10 -0.60
N LYS A 65 -4.60 -10.84 -0.91
CA LYS A 65 -5.41 -10.07 -1.85
C LYS A 65 -4.51 -9.33 -2.82
N ASP A 66 -5.06 -9.06 -3.99
CA ASP A 66 -4.44 -8.19 -4.99
C ASP A 66 -5.11 -6.83 -4.93
N GLY A 67 -4.35 -5.80 -5.27
CA GLY A 67 -4.92 -4.46 -5.30
C GLY A 67 -4.04 -3.46 -6.02
N THR A 68 -4.52 -2.22 -6.06
CA THR A 68 -3.83 -1.13 -6.74
C THR A 68 -3.89 0.14 -5.92
N ILE A 69 -2.86 0.96 -6.04
CA ILE A 69 -2.86 2.32 -5.53
C ILE A 69 -2.64 3.24 -6.73
N THR A 70 -3.63 4.08 -7.03
CA THR A 70 -3.57 4.98 -8.17
C THR A 70 -3.32 6.39 -7.68
N PHE A 71 -2.33 7.05 -8.28
CA PHE A 71 -1.99 8.44 -7.99
C PHE A 71 -2.48 9.30 -9.17
N TYR A 72 -3.19 10.36 -8.86
CA TYR A 72 -3.77 11.25 -9.88
C TYR A 72 -3.02 12.56 -9.92
N LYS A 73 -3.00 13.18 -11.09
CA LYS A 73 -2.40 14.49 -11.26
C LYS A 73 -3.22 15.55 -10.52
N ARG A 74 -2.52 16.57 -10.07
CA ARG A 74 -3.07 17.62 -9.25
C ARG A 74 -4.19 18.42 -9.92
N ASP A 75 -3.99 18.79 -11.18
CA ASP A 75 -4.87 19.71 -11.89
C ASP A 75 -5.87 19.03 -12.82
N THR A 76 -5.76 17.72 -12.97
CA THR A 76 -6.64 16.94 -13.82
C THR A 76 -6.91 15.60 -13.12
N ASP A 77 -7.96 14.92 -13.53
CA ASP A 77 -8.23 13.60 -12.99
C ASP A 77 -7.47 12.50 -13.74
N SER A 78 -6.44 12.90 -14.50
CA SER A 78 -5.58 11.95 -15.20
C SER A 78 -4.68 11.21 -14.22
N LYS A 79 -4.47 9.93 -14.49
CA LYS A 79 -3.56 9.12 -13.68
C LYS A 79 -2.13 9.55 -13.87
N LEU A 80 -1.42 9.78 -12.76
CA LEU A 80 0.01 10.01 -12.80
C LEU A 80 0.76 8.68 -12.90
N LYS A 81 0.43 7.74 -12.02
CA LYS A 81 0.98 6.40 -12.04
C LYS A 81 0.16 5.48 -11.13
N THR A 82 0.33 4.20 -11.32
CA THR A 82 -0.37 3.18 -10.54
C THR A 82 0.62 2.16 -10.02
N LEU A 83 0.55 1.90 -8.72
CA LEU A 83 1.29 0.82 -8.09
C LEU A 83 0.33 -0.36 -7.93
N GLU A 84 0.73 -1.52 -8.45
CA GLU A 84 -0.06 -2.75 -8.31
C GLU A 84 0.67 -3.70 -7.38
N PHE A 85 -0.10 -4.42 -6.56
CA PHE A 85 0.48 -5.49 -5.76
C PHE A 85 -0.34 -6.76 -5.92
N LYS A 86 0.34 -7.88 -5.79
CA LYS A 86 -0.29 -9.20 -5.88
C LYS A 86 0.12 -10.05 -4.68
N GLU A 87 -0.81 -10.87 -4.25
CA GLU A 87 -0.64 -11.79 -3.13
C GLU A 87 -0.14 -11.04 -1.89
N GLY A 88 -0.88 -9.98 -1.52
CA GLY A 88 -0.55 -9.19 -0.35
C GLY A 88 -1.21 -9.72 0.91
N TYR A 89 -0.42 -9.85 1.95
CA TYR A 89 -0.91 -10.10 3.30
C TYR A 89 -1.07 -8.78 4.02
N LEU A 90 -2.12 -8.65 4.80
CA LEU A 90 -2.26 -7.51 5.69
C LEU A 90 -1.60 -7.91 7.01
N VAL A 91 -0.47 -7.27 7.32
CA VAL A 91 0.37 -7.70 8.44
C VAL A 91 0.28 -6.77 9.65
N LYS A 92 -0.32 -5.60 9.47
CA LYS A 92 -0.53 -4.66 10.57
C LYS A 92 -1.77 -3.82 10.27
N PHE A 93 -2.58 -3.60 11.28
CA PHE A 93 -3.82 -2.84 11.16
C PHE A 93 -4.04 -2.01 12.41
N GLU A 94 -4.34 -0.74 12.23
CA GLU A 94 -4.71 0.15 13.33
C GLU A 94 -5.78 1.10 12.83
N GLU A 95 -6.86 1.20 13.56
CA GLU A 95 -7.91 2.16 13.25
C GLU A 95 -8.03 3.11 14.44
N SER A 96 -8.06 4.42 14.16
CA SER A 96 -8.13 5.42 15.20
C SER A 96 -9.23 6.43 14.91
N PHE A 97 -9.78 6.99 15.98
CA PHE A 97 -10.83 7.98 15.90
C PHE A 97 -10.46 9.20 16.73
N ASP A 98 -10.58 10.39 16.13
CA ASP A 98 -10.35 11.67 16.80
C ASP A 98 -11.35 12.67 16.24
N TYR A 99 -12.35 13.00 17.04
CA TYR A 99 -13.44 13.86 16.57
C TYR A 99 -13.01 15.29 16.26
N GLU A 100 -11.86 15.71 16.73
CA GLU A 100 -11.34 17.05 16.44
C GLU A 100 -10.65 17.16 15.09
N ASN A 101 -10.34 16.04 14.45
CA ASN A 101 -9.70 16.02 13.15
C ASN A 101 -10.69 16.23 12.03
N LYS A 102 -10.17 16.75 10.91
CA LYS A 102 -10.93 16.86 9.67
C LYS A 102 -11.45 15.51 9.19
N ASN A 103 -10.61 14.49 9.35
CA ASN A 103 -10.97 13.11 9.04
C ASN A 103 -10.95 12.36 10.36
N PRO A 104 -12.09 12.31 11.07
CA PRO A 104 -12.07 11.80 12.44
C PRO A 104 -11.73 10.34 12.57
N MET A 105 -11.93 9.54 11.53
CA MET A 105 -11.63 8.12 11.60
C MET A 105 -10.75 7.68 10.43
N VAL A 106 -9.61 7.10 10.75
CA VAL A 106 -8.64 6.66 9.75
C VAL A 106 -8.13 5.25 10.08
N ILE A 107 -7.70 4.55 9.05
CA ILE A 107 -7.09 3.23 9.18
C ILE A 107 -5.66 3.32 8.68
N THR A 108 -4.71 2.91 9.51
CA THR A 108 -3.31 2.78 9.13
C THR A 108 -2.96 1.30 9.09
N PHE A 109 -2.41 0.86 7.97
CA PHE A 109 -2.12 -0.56 7.81
C PHE A 109 -0.88 -0.77 6.97
N THR A 110 -0.33 -1.97 7.06
CA THR A 110 0.84 -2.39 6.28
C THR A 110 0.50 -3.66 5.53
N ILE A 111 0.80 -3.63 4.24
CA ILE A 111 0.66 -4.79 3.35
C ILE A 111 2.05 -5.34 3.08
N SER A 112 2.21 -6.65 3.15
CA SER A 112 3.42 -7.33 2.70
C SER A 112 3.04 -8.13 1.47
N ALA A 113 3.47 -7.66 0.30
CA ALA A 113 3.07 -8.25 -0.96
C ALA A 113 4.18 -9.12 -1.54
N ARG A 114 3.78 -10.19 -2.19
CA ARG A 114 4.74 -11.02 -2.92
C ARG A 114 5.29 -10.28 -4.12
N GLU A 115 4.43 -9.52 -4.80
CA GLU A 115 4.81 -8.83 -6.01
C GLU A 115 4.29 -7.40 -5.99
N ILE A 116 5.15 -6.45 -6.34
CA ILE A 116 4.72 -5.07 -6.60
C ILE A 116 5.25 -4.66 -7.97
N SER A 117 4.45 -3.88 -8.69
CA SER A 117 4.82 -3.43 -10.02
C SER A 117 4.36 -2.00 -10.26
N MET A 118 5.12 -1.28 -11.05
CA MET A 118 4.80 0.07 -11.47
C MET A 118 5.36 0.26 -12.87
N GLY A 119 4.49 0.64 -13.81
CA GLY A 119 4.87 0.72 -15.21
C GLY A 119 5.30 -0.64 -15.72
N ASN A 120 6.50 -0.70 -16.30
CA ASN A 120 7.04 -1.94 -16.84
C ASN A 120 7.97 -2.67 -15.85
N ALA A 121 8.13 -2.13 -14.65
CA ALA A 121 9.03 -2.70 -13.66
C ALA A 121 8.25 -3.51 -12.63
N LYS A 122 8.85 -4.60 -12.19
CA LYS A 122 8.22 -5.52 -11.25
C LYS A 122 9.24 -6.04 -10.26
N HIS A 123 8.86 -6.09 -8.99
CA HIS A 123 9.66 -6.71 -7.95
C HIS A 123 8.87 -7.89 -7.38
N VAL A 124 9.50 -9.06 -7.33
CA VAL A 124 8.88 -10.27 -6.83
C VAL A 124 9.71 -10.83 -5.68
N ASN A 125 9.06 -11.02 -4.53
CA ASN A 125 9.68 -11.71 -3.41
C ASN A 125 9.55 -13.20 -3.61
N GLU A 126 10.61 -13.93 -3.36
CA GLU A 126 10.59 -15.37 -3.46
C GLU A 126 10.21 -15.97 -2.10
N TRP A 127 8.93 -16.20 -1.94
CA TRP A 127 8.43 -16.86 -0.74
C TRP A 127 8.45 -18.37 -0.91
N VAL A 128 8.83 -19.02 0.12
CA VAL A 128 8.85 -20.49 0.14
C VAL A 128 7.49 -21.04 0.55
#